data_90d699c9618b0e556c630ff372a5c7e7
#
_entry.id   90d699c9618b0e556c630ff372a5c7e7
#
_cell.length_a   1.000
_cell.length_b   1.000
_cell.length_c   1.000
_cell.angle_alpha   90.00
_cell.angle_beta   90.00
_cell.angle_gamma   90.00
#
_symmetry.space_group_name_H-M   'P 1'
#
loop_
_entity.id
_entity.type
_entity.pdbx_description
1 polymer ?
#
loop_
_entity_poly.entity_id
_entity_poly.type
_entity_poly.pdbx_seq_one_letter_code
_entity_poly.pdbx_strand_id
1 'polypeptide(L)'
;GIDYKTGKPKRTSTCCNTRQEAIAILQQQAHEVRTQGWRDPMSMTLGEWYEYWLDTYIKDTVKQSTYASYRSYLNKHFCVLGKILLKKLEPHTLQEFYNYKFREEGLSPKTLRNYHMALHKCLQQAVKERLLVYNPCDAVTLPSGEKPEIVVFTNDQQRALVQVSYRHRYGVFIRLDLCTGLRMGELLALKWEDI
;
A
#
# COMPACT_ATOMS: atom_id res chain seq x y z
N GLY A 1 14.01 -16.67 -20.55
CA GLY A 1 12.76 -16.34 -19.85
C GLY A 1 11.67 -15.91 -20.82
N ILE A 2 10.47 -15.76 -20.34
CA ILE A 2 9.32 -15.28 -21.12
C ILE A 2 9.01 -13.85 -20.68
N ASP A 3 8.91 -12.92 -21.62
CA ASP A 3 8.47 -11.55 -21.33
C ASP A 3 6.99 -11.59 -20.92
N TYR A 4 6.67 -11.15 -19.70
CA TYR A 4 5.33 -11.21 -19.15
C TYR A 4 4.30 -10.31 -19.88
N LYS A 5 4.78 -9.25 -20.59
CA LYS A 5 3.91 -8.36 -21.38
C LYS A 5 3.59 -8.93 -22.76
N THR A 6 4.52 -9.65 -23.36
CA THR A 6 4.39 -10.10 -24.75
C THR A 6 4.25 -11.62 -24.90
N GLY A 7 4.47 -12.39 -23.84
CA GLY A 7 4.44 -13.87 -23.86
C GLY A 7 5.59 -14.49 -24.69
N LYS A 8 6.53 -13.70 -25.20
CA LYS A 8 7.62 -14.16 -26.09
C LYS A 8 8.88 -14.49 -25.30
N PRO A 9 9.69 -15.45 -25.78
CA PRO A 9 10.97 -15.76 -25.15
C PRO A 9 11.93 -14.58 -25.27
N LYS A 10 12.42 -14.08 -24.13
CA LYS A 10 13.41 -13.00 -24.04
C LYS A 10 14.80 -13.60 -24.00
N ARG A 11 15.66 -13.16 -24.90
CA ARG A 11 17.11 -13.50 -24.93
C ARG A 11 17.87 -12.37 -24.25
N THR A 12 18.70 -12.71 -23.27
CA THR A 12 19.66 -11.79 -22.66
C THR A 12 21.05 -12.17 -23.14
N SER A 13 21.88 -11.19 -23.47
CA SER A 13 23.28 -11.37 -23.79
C SER A 13 24.13 -10.58 -22.81
N THR A 14 25.17 -11.19 -22.28
CA THR A 14 26.13 -10.56 -21.38
C THR A 14 27.50 -10.67 -21.97
N CYS A 15 28.22 -9.55 -22.11
CA CYS A 15 29.60 -9.54 -22.55
C CYS A 15 30.52 -9.93 -21.39
N CYS A 16 31.44 -10.86 -21.62
CA CYS A 16 32.43 -11.32 -20.66
C CYS A 16 33.82 -11.22 -21.28
N ASN A 17 34.80 -10.85 -20.46
CA ASN A 17 36.19 -10.70 -20.91
C ASN A 17 36.95 -12.04 -20.97
N THR A 18 36.51 -13.03 -20.21
CA THR A 18 37.16 -14.34 -20.16
C THR A 18 36.14 -15.50 -20.21
N ARG A 19 36.59 -16.64 -20.72
CA ARG A 19 35.80 -17.87 -20.80
C ARG A 19 35.37 -18.39 -19.39
N GLN A 20 36.22 -18.23 -18.38
CA GLN A 20 35.93 -18.65 -17.02
C GLN A 20 34.82 -17.79 -16.40
N GLU A 21 34.85 -16.48 -16.62
CA GLU A 21 33.83 -15.54 -16.20
C GLU A 21 32.47 -15.86 -16.86
N ALA A 22 32.47 -16.17 -18.15
CA ALA A 22 31.25 -16.58 -18.86
C ALA A 22 30.65 -17.88 -18.31
N ILE A 23 31.49 -18.87 -17.96
CA ILE A 23 31.03 -20.12 -17.35
C ILE A 23 30.45 -19.87 -15.95
N ALA A 24 31.09 -19.05 -15.12
CA ALA A 24 30.60 -18.69 -13.80
C ALA A 24 29.22 -18.00 -13.86
N ILE A 25 29.06 -17.03 -14.75
CA ILE A 25 27.81 -16.33 -14.99
C ILE A 25 26.70 -17.29 -15.48
N LEU A 26 27.04 -18.19 -16.42
CA LEU A 26 26.09 -19.18 -16.92
C LEU A 26 25.67 -20.17 -15.81
N GLN A 27 26.60 -20.61 -14.97
CA GLN A 27 26.28 -21.51 -13.84
C GLN A 27 25.40 -20.80 -12.80
N GLN A 28 25.70 -19.56 -12.49
CA GLN A 28 24.89 -18.75 -11.59
C GLN A 28 23.48 -18.55 -12.13
N GLN A 29 23.36 -18.15 -13.40
CA GLN A 29 22.05 -17.97 -14.06
C GLN A 29 21.28 -19.30 -14.16
N ALA A 30 21.96 -20.41 -14.47
CA ALA A 30 21.34 -21.73 -14.52
C ALA A 30 20.86 -22.18 -13.15
N HIS A 31 21.60 -21.86 -12.09
CA HIS A 31 21.20 -22.13 -10.69
C HIS A 31 19.97 -21.29 -10.32
N GLU A 32 19.96 -20.00 -10.64
CA GLU A 32 18.83 -19.09 -10.41
C GLU A 32 17.58 -19.55 -11.16
N VAL A 33 17.71 -19.97 -12.41
CA VAL A 33 16.60 -20.53 -13.22
C VAL A 33 16.05 -21.84 -12.63
N ARG A 34 16.91 -22.73 -12.13
CA ARG A 34 16.49 -23.99 -11.51
C ARG A 34 15.82 -23.81 -10.16
N THR A 35 16.32 -22.87 -9.34
CA THR A 35 15.84 -22.70 -7.97
C THR A 35 14.68 -21.71 -7.87
N GLN A 36 14.55 -20.77 -8.79
CA GLN A 36 13.68 -19.62 -8.63
C GLN A 36 12.60 -19.47 -9.72
N GLY A 37 12.57 -20.31 -10.77
CA GLY A 37 11.60 -20.16 -11.88
C GLY A 37 11.66 -18.74 -12.46
N TRP A 38 12.34 -18.54 -13.57
CA TRP A 38 12.72 -17.24 -14.10
C TRP A 38 11.53 -16.37 -14.48
N ARG A 39 11.26 -15.32 -13.71
CA ARG A 39 10.58 -14.10 -14.17
C ARG A 39 11.64 -12.99 -14.15
N ASP A 40 11.79 -12.23 -15.24
CA ASP A 40 12.81 -11.16 -15.29
C ASP A 40 12.34 -9.95 -14.47
N PRO A 41 12.78 -9.79 -13.21
CA PRO A 41 12.44 -8.60 -12.42
C PRO A 41 13.22 -7.38 -12.92
N MET A 42 14.06 -7.55 -13.93
CA MET A 42 15.01 -6.53 -14.37
C MET A 42 14.37 -5.30 -14.98
N SER A 43 13.12 -5.37 -15.41
CA SER A 43 12.45 -4.27 -16.12
C SER A 43 11.15 -3.78 -15.47
N MET A 44 10.67 -4.44 -14.41
CA MET A 44 9.42 -4.06 -13.74
C MET A 44 9.66 -2.98 -12.69
N THR A 45 8.90 -1.91 -12.77
CA THR A 45 8.88 -0.86 -11.75
C THR A 45 7.97 -1.24 -10.57
N LEU A 46 8.18 -0.59 -9.41
CA LEU A 46 7.29 -0.75 -8.27
C LEU A 46 5.83 -0.39 -8.62
N GLY A 47 5.61 0.65 -9.42
CA GLY A 47 4.27 1.06 -9.83
C GLY A 47 3.56 0.01 -10.66
N GLU A 48 4.24 -0.55 -11.66
CA GLU A 48 3.70 -1.64 -12.50
C GLU A 48 3.38 -2.90 -11.67
N TRP A 49 4.27 -3.24 -10.72
CA TRP A 49 4.02 -4.35 -9.80
C TRP A 49 2.85 -4.08 -8.86
N TYR A 50 2.75 -2.87 -8.31
CA TYR A 50 1.69 -2.49 -7.39
C TYR A 50 0.31 -2.52 -8.07
N GLU A 51 0.20 -2.03 -9.31
CA GLU A 51 -1.02 -2.13 -10.12
C GLU A 51 -1.41 -3.58 -10.40
N TYR A 52 -0.44 -4.40 -10.84
CA TYR A 52 -0.67 -5.82 -11.06
C TYR A 52 -1.13 -6.53 -9.78
N TRP A 53 -0.48 -6.24 -8.65
CA TRP A 53 -0.85 -6.77 -7.35
C TRP A 53 -2.26 -6.37 -6.93
N LEU A 54 -2.64 -5.11 -7.12
CA LEU A 54 -3.99 -4.63 -6.83
C LEU A 54 -5.05 -5.39 -7.63
N ASP A 55 -4.85 -5.52 -8.94
CA ASP A 55 -5.84 -6.10 -9.83
C ASP A 55 -5.92 -7.63 -9.71
N THR A 56 -4.79 -8.29 -9.41
CA THR A 56 -4.71 -9.75 -9.38
C THR A 56 -5.00 -10.33 -8.00
N TYR A 57 -4.53 -9.69 -6.91
CA TYR A 57 -4.57 -10.28 -5.58
C TYR A 57 -5.51 -9.57 -4.61
N ILE A 58 -5.81 -8.29 -4.84
CA ILE A 58 -6.54 -7.48 -3.85
C ILE A 58 -7.99 -7.24 -4.26
N LYS A 59 -8.26 -7.00 -5.55
CA LYS A 59 -9.55 -6.56 -6.07
C LYS A 59 -10.74 -7.35 -5.52
N ASP A 60 -10.64 -8.66 -5.52
CA ASP A 60 -11.74 -9.56 -5.13
C ASP A 60 -11.61 -10.08 -3.68
N THR A 61 -10.55 -9.65 -2.95
CA THR A 61 -10.29 -10.15 -1.58
C THR A 61 -10.60 -9.14 -0.49
N VAL A 62 -10.77 -7.86 -0.84
CA VAL A 62 -11.05 -6.77 0.11
C VAL A 62 -12.31 -6.01 -0.26
N LYS A 63 -12.86 -5.27 0.72
CA LYS A 63 -13.96 -4.35 0.46
C LYS A 63 -13.56 -3.28 -0.56
N GLN A 64 -14.52 -2.85 -1.39
CA GLN A 64 -14.31 -1.83 -2.44
C GLN A 64 -13.67 -0.54 -1.90
N SER A 65 -14.03 -0.13 -0.68
CA SER A 65 -13.43 1.05 -0.04
C SER A 65 -11.93 0.88 0.27
N THR A 66 -11.52 -0.32 0.67
CA THR A 66 -10.10 -0.65 0.91
C THR A 66 -9.31 -0.69 -0.39
N TYR A 67 -9.88 -1.31 -1.43
CA TYR A 67 -9.27 -1.33 -2.77
C TYR A 67 -9.07 0.09 -3.30
N ALA A 68 -10.09 0.95 -3.21
CA ALA A 68 -10.02 2.35 -3.62
C ALA A 68 -8.94 3.13 -2.84
N SER A 69 -8.79 2.86 -1.54
CA SER A 69 -7.74 3.46 -0.70
C SER A 69 -6.35 3.04 -1.18
N TYR A 70 -6.11 1.76 -1.41
CA TYR A 70 -4.81 1.26 -1.90
C TYR A 70 -4.47 1.82 -3.27
N ARG A 71 -5.43 1.90 -4.19
CA ARG A 71 -5.25 2.51 -5.51
C ARG A 71 -4.93 4.01 -5.42
N SER A 72 -5.57 4.71 -4.48
CA SER A 72 -5.28 6.12 -4.20
C SER A 72 -3.84 6.34 -3.70
N TYR A 73 -3.29 5.40 -2.91
CA TYR A 73 -1.91 5.51 -2.42
C TYR A 73 -0.90 5.51 -3.57
N LEU A 74 -1.06 4.62 -4.56
CA LEU A 74 -0.21 4.60 -5.74
C LEU A 74 -0.25 5.94 -6.49
N ASN A 75 -1.45 6.39 -6.81
CA ASN A 75 -1.64 7.57 -7.66
C ASN A 75 -1.20 8.88 -7.01
N LYS A 76 -1.38 9.02 -5.70
CA LYS A 76 -1.14 10.29 -4.99
C LYS A 76 0.19 10.33 -4.24
N HIS A 77 0.63 9.20 -3.70
CA HIS A 77 1.71 9.18 -2.73
C HIS A 77 2.93 8.40 -3.18
N PHE A 78 2.76 7.37 -3.98
CA PHE A 78 3.86 6.52 -4.45
C PHE A 78 4.38 6.88 -5.84
N CYS A 79 4.00 8.04 -6.41
CA CYS A 79 4.39 8.42 -7.77
C CYS A 79 5.91 8.40 -7.99
N VAL A 80 6.69 8.81 -6.99
CA VAL A 80 8.17 8.82 -7.05
C VAL A 80 8.71 7.40 -6.92
N LEU A 81 8.25 6.67 -5.89
CA LEU A 81 8.64 5.29 -5.65
C LEU A 81 8.22 4.37 -6.82
N GLY A 82 7.06 4.63 -7.41
CA GLY A 82 6.51 3.85 -8.50
C GLY A 82 7.39 3.79 -9.76
N LYS A 83 8.27 4.77 -9.94
CA LYS A 83 9.22 4.82 -11.07
C LYS A 83 10.48 3.98 -10.84
N ILE A 84 10.73 3.57 -9.60
CA ILE A 84 11.93 2.80 -9.24
C ILE A 84 11.73 1.35 -9.69
N LEU A 85 12.78 0.78 -10.29
CA LEU A 85 12.78 -0.64 -10.62
C LEU A 85 12.65 -1.48 -9.35
N LEU A 86 11.78 -2.47 -9.36
CA LEU A 86 11.47 -3.29 -8.19
C LEU A 86 12.74 -3.87 -7.53
N LYS A 87 13.70 -4.36 -8.34
CA LYS A 87 14.97 -4.90 -7.87
C LYS A 87 15.95 -3.88 -7.28
N LYS A 88 15.76 -2.58 -7.58
CA LYS A 88 16.56 -1.48 -7.05
C LYS A 88 15.92 -0.83 -5.83
N LEU A 89 14.80 -1.36 -5.39
CA LEU A 89 14.11 -0.83 -4.22
C LEU A 89 14.82 -1.29 -2.95
N GLU A 90 15.52 -0.38 -2.31
CA GLU A 90 16.30 -0.63 -1.10
C GLU A 90 15.60 -0.07 0.16
N PRO A 91 15.89 -0.62 1.34
CA PRO A 91 15.28 -0.13 2.58
C PRO A 91 15.53 1.35 2.85
N HIS A 92 16.73 1.88 2.53
CA HIS A 92 17.03 3.29 2.74
C HIS A 92 16.16 4.22 1.89
N THR A 93 15.86 3.83 0.65
CA THR A 93 14.96 4.61 -0.24
C THR A 93 13.55 4.72 0.35
N LEU A 94 13.05 3.64 0.94
CA LEU A 94 11.77 3.64 1.63
C LEU A 94 11.84 4.48 2.91
N GLN A 95 12.94 4.40 3.66
CA GLN A 95 13.13 5.20 4.87
C GLN A 95 13.15 6.69 4.55
N GLU A 96 13.87 7.11 3.51
CA GLU A 96 13.91 8.51 3.05
C GLU A 96 12.50 8.97 2.62
N PHE A 97 11.77 8.15 1.89
CA PHE A 97 10.40 8.44 1.50
C PHE A 97 9.50 8.68 2.72
N TYR A 98 9.52 7.83 3.76
CA TYR A 98 8.70 8.04 4.95
C TYR A 98 9.13 9.25 5.76
N ASN A 99 10.45 9.50 5.86
CA ASN A 99 10.98 10.70 6.52
C ASN A 99 10.54 11.98 5.81
N TYR A 100 10.60 12.01 4.49
CA TYR A 100 10.11 13.12 3.68
C TYR A 100 8.61 13.36 3.87
N LYS A 101 7.80 12.31 3.76
CA LYS A 101 6.36 12.40 3.97
C LYS A 101 5.97 12.88 5.37
N PHE A 102 6.78 12.54 6.38
CA PHE A 102 6.56 12.98 7.74
C PHE A 102 6.97 14.43 7.97
N ARG A 103 8.19 14.82 7.51
CA ARG A 103 8.80 16.12 7.83
C ARG A 103 8.29 17.22 6.92
N GLU A 104 8.22 16.97 5.63
CA GLU A 104 7.91 17.98 4.61
C GLU A 104 6.40 18.04 4.29
N GLU A 105 5.74 16.91 4.20
CA GLU A 105 4.29 16.87 3.92
C GLU A 105 3.44 16.85 5.19
N GLY A 106 4.02 16.72 6.39
CA GLY A 106 3.32 16.74 7.66
C GLY A 106 2.34 15.59 7.88
N LEU A 107 2.54 14.45 7.22
CA LEU A 107 1.63 13.32 7.34
C LEU A 107 1.71 12.67 8.72
N SER A 108 0.55 12.30 9.27
CA SER A 108 0.49 11.66 10.58
C SER A 108 1.18 10.28 10.58
N PRO A 109 1.77 9.86 11.72
CA PRO A 109 2.35 8.52 11.87
C PRO A 109 1.36 7.39 11.55
N LYS A 110 0.06 7.61 11.82
CA LYS A 110 -1.01 6.67 11.48
C LYS A 110 -1.17 6.52 9.96
N THR A 111 -1.13 7.63 9.22
CA THR A 111 -1.21 7.63 7.75
C THR A 111 -0.02 6.90 7.15
N LEU A 112 1.19 7.19 7.64
CA LEU A 112 2.42 6.53 7.19
C LEU A 112 2.39 5.02 7.48
N ARG A 113 1.85 4.62 8.62
CA ARG A 113 1.66 3.19 8.95
C ARG A 113 0.71 2.51 7.96
N ASN A 114 -0.37 3.18 7.54
CA ASN A 114 -1.28 2.63 6.53
C ASN A 114 -0.59 2.46 5.17
N TYR A 115 0.24 3.43 4.75
CA TYR A 115 1.05 3.32 3.53
C TYR A 115 2.05 2.17 3.61
N HIS A 116 2.74 2.07 4.73
CA HIS A 116 3.68 1.00 4.99
C HIS A 116 3.01 -0.38 4.92
N MET A 117 1.84 -0.55 5.57
CA MET A 117 1.10 -1.81 5.52
C MET A 117 0.72 -2.21 4.10
N ALA A 118 0.30 -1.27 3.26
CA ALA A 118 -0.04 -1.54 1.87
C ALA A 118 1.21 -1.93 1.05
N LEU A 119 2.30 -1.17 1.17
CA LEU A 119 3.57 -1.48 0.51
C LEU A 119 4.16 -2.79 0.98
N HIS A 120 4.17 -3.04 2.30
CA HIS A 120 4.67 -4.28 2.88
C HIS A 120 3.93 -5.51 2.31
N LYS A 121 2.58 -5.47 2.26
CA LYS A 121 1.79 -6.56 1.67
C LYS A 121 2.10 -6.77 0.19
N CYS A 122 2.23 -5.69 -0.57
CA CYS A 122 2.55 -5.73 -1.99
C CYS A 122 3.95 -6.34 -2.22
N LEU A 123 4.96 -5.87 -1.48
CA LEU A 123 6.33 -6.36 -1.62
C LEU A 123 6.50 -7.77 -1.05
N GLN A 124 5.74 -8.14 -0.01
CA GLN A 124 5.71 -9.51 0.48
C GLN A 124 5.16 -10.49 -0.57
N GLN A 125 4.19 -10.06 -1.37
CA GLN A 125 3.74 -10.87 -2.50
C GLN A 125 4.81 -10.97 -3.59
N ALA A 126 5.58 -9.90 -3.84
CA ALA A 126 6.72 -9.95 -4.76
C ALA A 126 7.80 -10.95 -4.31
N VAL A 127 8.04 -11.07 -2.99
CA VAL A 127 8.95 -12.09 -2.43
C VAL A 127 8.38 -13.49 -2.66
N LYS A 128 7.08 -13.72 -2.42
CA LYS A 128 6.43 -15.01 -2.70
C LYS A 128 6.49 -15.41 -4.17
N GLU A 129 6.38 -14.43 -5.06
CA GLU A 129 6.52 -14.58 -6.52
C GLU A 129 7.98 -14.67 -6.96
N ARG A 130 8.94 -14.61 -6.03
CA ARG A 130 10.38 -14.65 -6.29
C ARG A 130 10.89 -13.51 -7.20
N LEU A 131 10.19 -12.38 -7.21
CA LEU A 131 10.63 -11.14 -7.87
C LEU A 131 11.63 -10.37 -7.00
N LEU A 132 11.54 -10.56 -5.68
CA LEU A 132 12.46 -10.03 -4.69
C LEU A 132 13.00 -11.17 -3.80
N VAL A 133 14.22 -11.01 -3.33
CA VAL A 133 14.86 -11.95 -2.40
C VAL A 133 14.33 -11.76 -0.97
N TYR A 134 14.12 -10.50 -0.59
CA TYR A 134 13.61 -10.10 0.73
C TYR A 134 12.68 -8.90 0.59
N ASN A 135 11.89 -8.65 1.63
CA ASN A 135 11.01 -7.49 1.66
C ASN A 135 11.75 -6.25 2.21
N PRO A 136 12.02 -5.22 1.39
CA PRO A 136 12.74 -4.03 1.87
C PRO A 136 11.98 -3.23 2.93
N CYS A 137 10.66 -3.44 3.09
CA CYS A 137 9.89 -2.81 4.15
C CYS A 137 10.24 -3.33 5.55
N ASP A 138 10.78 -4.56 5.67
CA ASP A 138 11.06 -5.16 6.98
C ASP A 138 12.13 -4.40 7.78
N ALA A 139 13.05 -3.73 7.10
CA ALA A 139 14.14 -2.97 7.71
C ALA A 139 13.80 -1.49 7.93
N VAL A 140 12.57 -1.04 7.64
CA VAL A 140 12.17 0.36 7.76
C VAL A 140 11.62 0.66 9.15
N THR A 141 12.06 1.79 9.72
CA THR A 141 11.54 2.31 10.99
C THR A 141 10.59 3.48 10.72
N LEU A 142 9.33 3.33 11.09
CA LEU A 142 8.34 4.39 10.92
C LEU A 142 8.44 5.44 12.02
N PRO A 143 8.19 6.73 11.70
CA PRO A 143 8.09 7.78 12.70
C PRO A 143 7.00 7.44 13.73
N SER A 144 7.30 7.69 14.99
CA SER A 144 6.34 7.65 16.08
C SER A 144 5.82 9.06 16.37
N GLY A 145 4.64 9.16 16.92
CA GLY A 145 4.05 10.41 17.36
C GLY A 145 3.12 10.18 18.53
N GLU A 146 2.84 11.24 19.25
CA GLU A 146 1.87 11.19 20.36
C GLU A 146 0.49 10.82 19.82
N LYS A 147 -0.23 10.02 20.59
CA LYS A 147 -1.63 9.73 20.30
C LYS A 147 -2.42 10.99 20.59
N PRO A 148 -3.24 11.50 19.64
CA PRO A 148 -4.11 12.62 19.95
C PRO A 148 -5.04 12.25 21.10
N GLU A 149 -5.22 13.16 22.04
CA GLU A 149 -6.18 13.02 23.11
C GLU A 149 -7.59 12.98 22.51
N ILE A 150 -8.39 12.03 22.98
CA ILE A 150 -9.79 11.93 22.55
C ILE A 150 -10.58 12.96 23.34
N VAL A 151 -11.01 14.02 22.66
CA VAL A 151 -11.89 15.02 23.24
C VAL A 151 -13.34 14.55 23.09
N VAL A 152 -14.02 14.39 24.20
CA VAL A 152 -15.45 14.05 24.23
C VAL A 152 -16.28 15.29 24.57
N PHE A 153 -17.50 15.35 24.07
CA PHE A 153 -18.40 16.45 24.41
C PHE A 153 -18.74 16.42 25.90
N THR A 154 -18.74 17.61 26.54
CA THR A 154 -19.33 17.78 27.86
C THR A 154 -20.86 17.70 27.77
N ASN A 155 -21.55 17.47 28.90
CA ASN A 155 -23.00 17.39 28.92
C ASN A 155 -23.66 18.68 28.37
N ASP A 156 -23.08 19.85 28.64
CA ASP A 156 -23.61 21.12 28.14
C ASP A 156 -23.40 21.30 26.64
N GLN A 157 -22.23 20.88 26.13
CA GLN A 157 -21.97 20.87 24.68
C GLN A 157 -22.93 19.90 23.97
N GLN A 158 -23.19 18.72 24.55
CA GLN A 158 -24.12 17.76 23.98
C GLN A 158 -25.54 18.33 23.92
N ARG A 159 -26.04 18.97 25.04
CA ARG A 159 -27.34 19.64 25.09
C ARG A 159 -27.43 20.75 24.04
N ALA A 160 -26.41 21.60 23.92
CA ALA A 160 -26.37 22.65 22.94
C ALA A 160 -26.43 22.10 21.50
N LEU A 161 -25.69 21.02 21.21
CA LEU A 161 -25.70 20.35 19.90
C LEU A 161 -27.09 19.81 19.58
N VAL A 162 -27.77 19.17 20.51
CA VAL A 162 -29.17 18.70 20.36
C VAL A 162 -30.10 19.86 20.03
N GLN A 163 -30.00 20.97 20.74
CA GLN A 163 -30.86 22.15 20.50
C GLN A 163 -30.68 22.75 19.13
N VAL A 164 -29.43 22.93 18.70
CA VAL A 164 -29.11 23.44 17.34
C VAL A 164 -29.56 22.46 16.25
N SER A 165 -29.49 21.17 16.51
CA SER A 165 -29.85 20.13 15.54
C SER A 165 -31.33 20.20 15.10
N TYR A 166 -32.25 20.72 15.92
CA TYR A 166 -33.66 20.86 15.54
C TYR A 166 -33.88 21.80 14.36
N ARG A 167 -32.94 22.73 14.13
CA ARG A 167 -32.99 23.70 13.02
C ARG A 167 -32.15 23.32 11.82
N HIS A 168 -31.43 22.19 11.92
CA HIS A 168 -30.51 21.77 10.87
C HIS A 168 -31.13 20.69 10.00
N ARG A 169 -30.93 20.75 8.66
CA ARG A 169 -31.48 19.77 7.70
C ARG A 169 -31.10 18.30 8.02
N TYR A 170 -29.93 18.09 8.59
CA TYR A 170 -29.45 16.76 9.04
C TYR A 170 -29.59 16.53 10.54
N GLY A 171 -30.40 17.32 11.22
CA GLY A 171 -30.54 17.27 12.66
C GLY A 171 -31.08 15.95 13.19
N VAL A 172 -31.91 15.27 12.42
CA VAL A 172 -32.40 13.91 12.76
C VAL A 172 -31.22 12.92 12.85
N PHE A 173 -30.31 12.95 11.89
CA PHE A 173 -29.12 12.09 11.90
C PHE A 173 -28.22 12.37 13.11
N ILE A 174 -27.99 13.65 13.44
CA ILE A 174 -27.19 14.05 14.61
C ILE A 174 -27.81 13.52 15.91
N ARG A 175 -29.12 13.66 16.09
CA ARG A 175 -29.81 13.15 17.28
C ARG A 175 -29.80 11.63 17.35
N LEU A 176 -30.04 10.97 16.21
CA LEU A 176 -30.03 9.51 16.14
C LEU A 176 -28.64 8.95 16.46
N ASP A 177 -27.58 9.58 15.94
CA ASP A 177 -26.18 9.23 16.23
C ASP A 177 -25.87 9.39 17.72
N LEU A 178 -26.24 10.52 18.33
CA LEU A 178 -26.07 10.77 19.77
C LEU A 178 -26.82 9.78 20.67
N CYS A 179 -28.00 9.33 20.23
CA CYS A 179 -28.83 8.40 21.02
C CYS A 179 -28.40 6.95 20.86
N THR A 180 -27.91 6.56 19.69
CA THR A 180 -27.61 5.16 19.35
C THR A 180 -26.15 4.81 19.36
N GLY A 181 -25.26 5.79 19.15
CA GLY A 181 -23.81 5.57 18.96
C GLY A 181 -23.46 4.79 17.70
N LEU A 182 -24.36 4.73 16.72
CA LEU A 182 -24.12 4.07 15.44
C LEU A 182 -23.01 4.77 14.66
N ARG A 183 -22.17 4.00 13.96
CA ARG A 183 -21.21 4.62 13.05
C ARG A 183 -21.93 5.27 11.88
N MET A 184 -21.34 6.35 11.32
CA MET A 184 -21.93 7.07 10.18
C MET A 184 -22.40 6.14 9.04
N GLY A 185 -21.60 5.10 8.70
CA GLY A 185 -21.98 4.13 7.68
C GLY A 185 -23.17 3.24 8.06
N GLU A 186 -23.32 2.90 9.34
CA GLU A 186 -24.44 2.14 9.89
C GLU A 186 -25.69 3.02 9.92
N LEU A 187 -25.55 4.26 10.37
CA LEU A 187 -26.63 5.25 10.38
C LEU A 187 -27.21 5.52 9.00
N LEU A 188 -26.34 5.67 7.98
CA LEU A 188 -26.78 5.89 6.60
C LEU A 188 -27.35 4.65 5.91
N ALA A 189 -27.09 3.46 6.46
CA ALA A 189 -27.62 2.20 5.94
C ALA A 189 -28.95 1.80 6.56
N LEU A 190 -29.43 2.51 7.61
CA LEU A 190 -30.71 2.22 8.28
C LEU A 190 -31.87 2.30 7.29
N LYS A 191 -32.74 1.32 7.39
CA LYS A 191 -34.01 1.22 6.67
C LYS A 191 -35.17 1.26 7.64
N TRP A 192 -36.37 1.53 7.14
CA TRP A 192 -37.59 1.51 7.94
C TRP A 192 -37.91 0.14 8.58
N GLU A 193 -37.40 -0.93 7.98
CA GLU A 193 -37.53 -2.30 8.51
C GLU A 193 -36.62 -2.58 9.73
N ASP A 194 -35.66 -1.68 10.02
CA ASP A 194 -34.72 -1.79 11.13
C ASP A 194 -35.21 -1.02 12.38
N ILE A 195 -36.34 -0.33 12.28
CA ILE A 195 -36.97 0.50 13.33
C ILE A 195 -38.33 -0.09 13.69
#